data_86efaa547027c3532d1c02f511d6ccde
#
_entry.id   86efaa547027c3532d1c02f511d6ccde
#
_cell.length_a   1.000
_cell.length_b   1.000
_cell.length_c   1.000
_cell.angle_alpha   90.00
_cell.angle_beta   90.00
_cell.angle_gamma   90.00
#
_symmetry.space_group_name_H-M   'P 1'
#
loop_
_entity.id
_entity.type
_entity.pdbx_description
1 polymer ?
#
loop_
_entity_poly.entity_id
_entity_poly.type
_entity_poly.pdbx_seq_one_letter_code
_entity_poly.pdbx_strand_id
1 'polypeptide(L)'
;MNLVIIRHGDPDYEHDTLTEHGWTEAEVLAHRMEKMNVKDFYVSPLGRAQDTASCTLKQMNRTATTFDWLQEFPARVFLDEAATKESLLAAYPDRQVRNGRLTANVCWDVLPSYLFRHPEYFHPTQWRDSEIAHSGNLLSVYDNVVTEFDRLLASYGYVRDGELYRVEQSNRDNIVFFCHFGLECVLLSHLMNVSPFILWHTTAFAPTSVSTIHTEEREQGTAIFRAAHLGDISHLTAAGMEPSFSARFCETYDTAEQRH
;
A
#
# COMPACT_ATOMS: atom_id res chain seq x y z
N MET A 1 2.79 -4.32 19.59
CA MET A 1 3.62 -4.17 18.37
C MET A 1 3.18 -2.93 17.62
N ASN A 2 4.09 -2.28 16.92
CA ASN A 2 3.80 -1.14 16.06
C ASN A 2 4.28 -1.48 14.63
N LEU A 3 3.42 -1.33 13.66
CA LEU A 3 3.75 -1.41 12.25
C LEU A 3 3.87 0.01 11.71
N VAL A 4 4.95 0.29 11.03
CA VAL A 4 5.24 1.58 10.39
C VAL A 4 5.38 1.32 8.91
N ILE A 5 4.41 1.74 8.12
CA ILE A 5 4.38 1.55 6.69
C ILE A 5 4.74 2.87 6.02
N ILE A 6 5.72 2.82 5.12
CA ILE A 6 6.31 3.98 4.47
C ILE A 6 6.21 3.80 2.96
N ARG A 7 5.55 4.72 2.28
CA ARG A 7 5.58 4.79 0.82
C ARG A 7 6.94 5.29 0.34
N HIS A 8 7.44 4.77 -0.79
CA HIS A 8 8.66 5.28 -1.44
C HIS A 8 8.57 6.80 -1.71
N GLY A 9 9.71 7.47 -1.85
CA GLY A 9 9.83 8.88 -2.24
C GLY A 9 9.34 9.14 -3.66
N ASP A 10 9.36 10.40 -4.09
CA ASP A 10 8.93 10.79 -5.44
C ASP A 10 9.66 9.97 -6.52
N PRO A 11 8.93 9.20 -7.37
CA PRO A 11 9.53 8.19 -8.21
C PRO A 11 9.96 8.71 -9.59
N ASP A 12 11.12 8.27 -10.03
CA ASP A 12 11.48 8.15 -11.44
C ASP A 12 11.10 6.73 -11.90
N TYR A 13 9.94 6.60 -12.54
CA TYR A 13 9.45 5.30 -13.02
C TYR A 13 10.22 4.73 -14.20
N GLU A 14 10.93 5.57 -14.98
CA GLU A 14 11.71 5.12 -16.12
C GLU A 14 12.94 4.31 -15.67
N HIS A 15 13.57 4.74 -14.59
CA HIS A 15 14.79 4.13 -14.06
C HIS A 15 14.54 3.30 -12.79
N ASP A 16 13.29 3.21 -12.33
CA ASP A 16 12.87 2.59 -11.05
C ASP A 16 13.72 3.07 -9.85
N THR A 17 13.88 4.38 -9.75
CA THR A 17 14.62 5.07 -8.69
C THR A 17 13.81 6.26 -8.17
N LEU A 18 14.45 7.22 -7.51
CA LEU A 18 13.87 8.47 -7.04
C LEU A 18 14.28 9.64 -7.94
N THR A 19 13.38 10.63 -8.07
CA THR A 19 13.73 11.95 -8.60
C THR A 19 14.68 12.68 -7.62
N GLU A 20 15.28 13.79 -8.06
CA GLU A 20 16.07 14.66 -7.17
C GLU A 20 15.24 15.10 -5.94
N HIS A 21 13.96 15.44 -6.16
CA HIS A 21 13.03 15.75 -5.07
C HIS A 21 12.79 14.56 -4.15
N GLY A 22 12.58 13.36 -4.71
CA GLY A 22 12.37 12.13 -3.96
C GLY A 22 13.57 11.73 -3.09
N TRP A 23 14.79 11.98 -3.55
CA TRP A 23 15.99 11.78 -2.72
C TRP A 23 16.01 12.73 -1.53
N THR A 24 15.63 14.00 -1.73
CA THR A 24 15.52 14.99 -0.64
C THR A 24 14.43 14.58 0.36
N GLU A 25 13.26 14.12 -0.12
CA GLU A 25 12.21 13.57 0.76
C GLU A 25 12.71 12.39 1.59
N ALA A 26 13.47 11.47 0.98
CA ALA A 26 14.01 10.28 1.66
C ALA A 26 15.07 10.65 2.73
N GLU A 27 15.89 11.67 2.49
CA GLU A 27 16.85 12.18 3.49
C GLU A 27 16.13 12.81 4.69
N VAL A 28 15.08 13.61 4.45
CA VAL A 28 14.27 14.20 5.53
C VAL A 28 13.52 13.12 6.32
N LEU A 29 13.01 12.08 5.64
CA LEU A 29 12.43 10.91 6.30
C LEU A 29 13.45 10.20 7.19
N ALA A 30 14.70 10.04 6.75
CA ALA A 30 15.75 9.38 7.52
C ALA A 30 15.99 10.08 8.87
N HIS A 31 15.95 11.42 8.92
CA HIS A 31 16.06 12.18 10.17
C HIS A 31 14.86 11.98 11.13
N ARG A 32 13.68 11.66 10.60
CA ARG A 32 12.56 11.25 11.43
C ARG A 32 12.78 9.84 12.00
N MET A 33 13.22 8.92 11.14
CA MET A 33 13.35 7.51 11.49
C MET A 33 14.47 7.21 12.48
N GLU A 34 15.57 7.97 12.46
CA GLU A 34 16.70 7.81 13.42
C GLU A 34 16.27 7.94 14.88
N LYS A 35 15.16 8.63 15.16
CA LYS A 35 14.61 8.82 16.52
C LYS A 35 13.79 7.62 17.01
N MET A 36 13.55 6.66 16.13
CA MET A 36 12.73 5.49 16.44
C MET A 36 13.62 4.28 16.77
N ASN A 37 13.29 3.59 17.85
CA ASN A 37 13.92 2.29 18.12
C ASN A 37 13.22 1.22 17.27
N VAL A 38 13.82 0.88 16.12
CA VAL A 38 13.28 -0.09 15.17
C VAL A 38 13.91 -1.45 15.39
N LYS A 39 13.08 -2.49 15.50
CA LYS A 39 13.54 -3.87 15.60
C LYS A 39 13.95 -4.41 14.25
N ASP A 40 13.06 -4.37 13.27
CA ASP A 40 13.32 -4.91 11.93
C ASP A 40 12.81 -3.97 10.84
N PHE A 41 13.55 -3.96 9.73
CA PHE A 41 13.21 -3.25 8.50
C PHE A 41 12.95 -4.25 7.38
N TYR A 42 11.84 -4.04 6.67
CA TYR A 42 11.46 -4.77 5.48
C TYR A 42 11.29 -3.82 4.31
N VAL A 43 11.65 -4.27 3.12
CA VAL A 43 11.65 -3.41 1.94
C VAL A 43 11.18 -4.16 0.70
N SER A 44 10.47 -3.45 -0.16
CA SER A 44 10.09 -3.90 -1.50
C SER A 44 11.32 -4.19 -2.36
N PRO A 45 11.26 -5.13 -3.33
CA PRO A 45 12.35 -5.36 -4.27
C PRO A 45 12.52 -4.24 -5.31
N LEU A 46 11.53 -3.32 -5.46
CA LEU A 46 11.57 -2.26 -6.46
C LEU A 46 12.55 -1.14 -6.07
N GLY A 47 13.30 -0.64 -7.06
CA GLY A 47 14.42 0.28 -6.86
C GLY A 47 14.05 1.53 -6.08
N ARG A 48 12.94 2.21 -6.44
CA ARG A 48 12.47 3.42 -5.73
C ARG A 48 12.21 3.21 -4.24
N ALA A 49 11.76 2.01 -3.83
CA ALA A 49 11.58 1.69 -2.42
C ALA A 49 12.91 1.35 -1.73
N GLN A 50 13.80 0.66 -2.44
CA GLN A 50 15.18 0.38 -1.97
C GLN A 50 15.95 1.69 -1.75
N ASP A 51 15.85 2.63 -2.69
CA ASP A 51 16.52 3.94 -2.62
C ASP A 51 15.97 4.76 -1.45
N THR A 52 14.65 4.80 -1.27
CA THR A 52 14.03 5.45 -0.11
C THR A 52 14.54 4.88 1.21
N ALA A 53 14.55 3.54 1.32
CA ALA A 53 15.03 2.86 2.51
C ALA A 53 16.52 3.12 2.76
N SER A 54 17.34 3.24 1.70
CA SER A 54 18.78 3.35 1.78
C SER A 54 19.23 4.54 2.63
N CYS A 55 18.56 5.70 2.53
CA CYS A 55 18.85 6.88 3.34
C CYS A 55 18.68 6.60 4.84
N THR A 56 17.53 6.01 5.22
CA THR A 56 17.24 5.62 6.60
C THR A 56 18.22 4.55 7.11
N LEU A 57 18.43 3.50 6.32
CA LEU A 57 19.28 2.37 6.72
C LEU A 57 20.73 2.81 6.89
N LYS A 58 21.25 3.65 6.00
CA LYS A 58 22.58 4.23 6.10
C LYS A 58 22.74 5.08 7.36
N GLN A 59 21.78 5.97 7.62
CA GLN A 59 21.83 6.87 8.78
C GLN A 59 21.78 6.10 10.10
N MET A 60 20.95 5.05 10.17
CA MET A 60 20.80 4.22 11.36
C MET A 60 21.83 3.09 11.47
N ASN A 61 22.70 2.91 10.48
CA ASN A 61 23.63 1.77 10.35
C ASN A 61 22.94 0.41 10.50
N ARG A 62 21.85 0.24 9.74
CA ARG A 62 20.99 -0.95 9.75
C ARG A 62 20.86 -1.54 8.35
N THR A 63 20.31 -2.73 8.27
CA THR A 63 19.94 -3.42 7.03
C THR A 63 18.47 -3.74 7.03
N ALA A 64 17.91 -4.03 5.86
CA ALA A 64 16.54 -4.48 5.69
C ALA A 64 16.49 -5.85 5.04
N THR A 65 15.43 -6.60 5.32
CA THR A 65 15.09 -7.82 4.57
C THR A 65 14.17 -7.46 3.42
N THR A 66 14.53 -7.88 2.20
CA THR A 66 13.70 -7.68 1.01
C THR A 66 12.72 -8.82 0.87
N PHE A 67 11.43 -8.48 0.65
CA PHE A 67 10.38 -9.44 0.34
C PHE A 67 9.71 -9.12 -1.00
N ASP A 68 9.57 -10.11 -1.88
CA ASP A 68 8.95 -9.94 -3.20
C ASP A 68 7.49 -9.51 -3.11
N TRP A 69 6.76 -9.96 -2.09
CA TRP A 69 5.35 -9.60 -1.88
C TRP A 69 5.16 -8.14 -1.43
N LEU A 70 6.23 -7.41 -1.05
CA LEU A 70 6.20 -5.98 -0.75
C LEU A 70 6.28 -5.08 -2.00
N GLN A 71 6.39 -5.64 -3.20
CA GLN A 71 6.36 -4.84 -4.44
C GLN A 71 5.03 -4.10 -4.59
N GLU A 72 4.98 -3.09 -5.48
CA GLU A 72 3.70 -2.44 -5.80
C GLU A 72 2.69 -3.49 -6.24
N PHE A 73 1.47 -3.39 -5.73
CA PHE A 73 0.45 -4.44 -5.86
C PHE A 73 0.20 -4.80 -7.32
N PRO A 74 0.66 -5.97 -7.78
CA PRO A 74 0.79 -6.27 -9.21
C PRO A 74 -0.45 -6.91 -9.83
N ALA A 75 -1.61 -6.85 -9.15
CA ALA A 75 -2.83 -7.45 -9.65
C ALA A 75 -3.23 -6.88 -11.02
N ARG A 76 -3.70 -7.77 -11.91
CA ARG A 76 -4.15 -7.43 -13.26
C ARG A 76 -5.65 -7.64 -13.39
N VAL A 77 -6.32 -6.70 -14.03
CA VAL A 77 -7.70 -6.81 -14.48
C VAL A 77 -7.67 -6.98 -16.00
N PHE A 78 -8.13 -8.13 -16.49
CA PHE A 78 -8.22 -8.41 -17.93
C PHE A 78 -9.54 -7.89 -18.47
N LEU A 79 -9.47 -7.15 -19.59
CA LEU A 79 -10.61 -6.47 -20.20
C LEU A 79 -10.98 -7.05 -21.56
N ASP A 80 -10.31 -8.12 -22.00
CA ASP A 80 -10.49 -8.80 -23.28
C ASP A 80 -11.12 -10.20 -23.15
N GLU A 81 -11.66 -10.53 -21.98
CA GLU A 81 -12.36 -11.79 -21.79
C GLU A 81 -13.76 -11.74 -22.41
N ALA A 82 -14.22 -12.85 -22.95
CA ALA A 82 -15.53 -12.93 -23.60
C ALA A 82 -16.71 -12.61 -22.67
N ALA A 83 -16.50 -12.75 -21.36
CA ALA A 83 -17.47 -12.43 -20.32
C ALA A 83 -17.38 -10.98 -19.83
N THR A 84 -16.38 -10.20 -20.26
CA THR A 84 -16.22 -8.81 -19.82
C THR A 84 -17.39 -7.96 -20.31
N LYS A 85 -18.12 -7.37 -19.35
CA LYS A 85 -19.23 -6.49 -19.69
C LYS A 85 -18.74 -5.17 -20.28
N GLU A 86 -19.53 -4.59 -21.17
CA GLU A 86 -19.24 -3.28 -21.75
C GLU A 86 -19.12 -2.19 -20.65
N SER A 87 -19.90 -2.32 -19.57
CA SER A 87 -19.84 -1.41 -18.43
C SER A 87 -18.49 -1.44 -17.71
N LEU A 88 -17.90 -2.63 -17.54
CA LEU A 88 -16.56 -2.77 -16.96
C LEU A 88 -15.48 -2.23 -17.89
N LEU A 89 -15.61 -2.52 -19.18
CA LEU A 89 -14.69 -1.98 -20.19
C LEU A 89 -14.72 -0.44 -20.18
N ALA A 90 -15.90 0.17 -20.08
CA ALA A 90 -16.06 1.63 -19.99
C ALA A 90 -15.55 2.20 -18.66
N ALA A 91 -15.50 1.39 -17.60
CA ALA A 91 -15.06 1.81 -16.29
C ALA A 91 -13.54 1.96 -16.15
N TYR A 92 -12.77 1.43 -17.12
CA TYR A 92 -11.32 1.57 -17.19
C TYR A 92 -10.93 2.36 -18.44
N PRO A 93 -10.86 3.71 -18.39
CA PRO A 93 -10.46 4.54 -19.53
C PRO A 93 -9.00 4.31 -19.90
N ASP A 94 -8.12 4.16 -18.90
CA ASP A 94 -6.69 3.95 -19.07
C ASP A 94 -6.38 2.46 -19.17
N ARG A 95 -6.20 2.01 -20.40
CA ARG A 95 -5.99 0.62 -20.78
C ARG A 95 -4.73 0.45 -21.58
N GLN A 96 -4.10 -0.69 -21.44
CA GLN A 96 -2.90 -1.03 -22.20
C GLN A 96 -2.90 -2.50 -22.62
N VAL A 97 -2.16 -2.80 -23.68
CA VAL A 97 -1.92 -4.18 -24.08
C VAL A 97 -0.63 -4.66 -23.43
N ARG A 98 -0.73 -5.66 -22.56
CA ARG A 98 0.42 -6.34 -21.94
C ARG A 98 0.39 -7.82 -22.27
N ASN A 99 1.49 -8.33 -22.82
CA ASN A 99 1.61 -9.74 -23.21
C ASN A 99 0.43 -10.22 -24.11
N GLY A 100 -0.02 -9.36 -25.02
CA GLY A 100 -1.12 -9.67 -25.93
C GLY A 100 -2.52 -9.62 -25.30
N ARG A 101 -2.67 -9.22 -24.04
CA ARG A 101 -3.94 -9.08 -23.33
C ARG A 101 -4.26 -7.60 -23.09
N LEU A 102 -5.52 -7.22 -23.30
CA LEU A 102 -6.01 -5.90 -22.90
C LEU A 102 -6.20 -5.88 -21.37
N THR A 103 -5.52 -4.97 -20.69
CA THR A 103 -5.56 -4.86 -19.22
C THR A 103 -5.82 -3.43 -18.79
N ALA A 104 -6.42 -3.24 -17.62
CA ALA A 104 -6.35 -1.99 -16.88
C ALA A 104 -4.87 -1.65 -16.58
N ASN A 105 -4.56 -0.37 -16.42
CA ASN A 105 -3.20 0.05 -16.05
C ASN A 105 -2.85 -0.49 -14.66
N VAL A 106 -3.68 -0.17 -13.67
CA VAL A 106 -3.67 -0.79 -12.33
C VAL A 106 -5.11 -1.16 -11.95
N CYS A 107 -5.27 -2.10 -11.02
CA CYS A 107 -6.60 -2.63 -10.69
C CYS A 107 -7.51 -1.61 -9.99
N TRP A 108 -6.97 -0.54 -9.46
CA TRP A 108 -7.73 0.53 -8.79
C TRP A 108 -8.03 1.76 -9.65
N ASP A 109 -7.65 1.79 -10.93
CA ASP A 109 -7.97 2.91 -11.85
C ASP A 109 -9.42 2.88 -12.38
N VAL A 110 -10.28 2.14 -11.71
CA VAL A 110 -11.71 2.07 -12.05
C VAL A 110 -12.39 3.42 -11.78
N LEU A 111 -13.20 3.88 -12.73
CA LEU A 111 -13.92 5.14 -12.60
C LEU A 111 -14.84 5.14 -11.36
N PRO A 112 -14.83 6.22 -10.55
CA PRO A 112 -15.71 6.34 -9.39
C PRO A 112 -17.18 6.15 -9.72
N SER A 113 -17.64 6.62 -10.88
CA SER A 113 -19.04 6.47 -11.32
C SER A 113 -19.46 5.01 -11.52
N TYR A 114 -18.54 4.10 -11.84
CA TYR A 114 -18.80 2.67 -11.87
C TYR A 114 -18.77 2.11 -10.44
N LEU A 115 -17.68 2.34 -9.71
CA LEU A 115 -17.46 1.76 -8.40
C LEU A 115 -18.61 2.08 -7.42
N PHE A 116 -19.02 3.36 -7.33
CA PHE A 116 -20.06 3.81 -6.37
C PHE A 116 -21.48 3.38 -6.73
N ARG A 117 -21.72 2.78 -7.90
CA ARG A 117 -22.98 2.10 -8.23
C ARG A 117 -23.02 0.63 -7.82
N HIS A 118 -21.92 0.10 -7.35
CA HIS A 118 -21.71 -1.31 -7.03
C HIS A 118 -21.31 -1.45 -5.55
N PRO A 119 -22.27 -1.47 -4.60
CA PRO A 119 -22.00 -1.44 -3.16
C PRO A 119 -21.19 -2.65 -2.66
N GLU A 120 -21.16 -3.75 -3.41
CA GLU A 120 -20.37 -4.93 -3.10
C GLU A 120 -18.88 -4.62 -2.98
N TYR A 121 -18.36 -3.64 -3.73
CA TYR A 121 -16.96 -3.23 -3.64
C TYR A 121 -16.59 -2.62 -2.28
N PHE A 122 -17.55 -2.07 -1.57
CA PHE A 122 -17.33 -1.46 -0.25
C PHE A 122 -17.60 -2.42 0.92
N HIS A 123 -18.13 -3.63 0.63
CA HIS A 123 -18.36 -4.62 1.66
C HIS A 123 -17.06 -5.38 1.99
N PRO A 124 -16.76 -5.68 3.28
CA PRO A 124 -15.51 -6.34 3.68
C PRO A 124 -15.19 -7.63 2.96
N THR A 125 -16.20 -8.39 2.53
CA THR A 125 -16.03 -9.70 1.90
C THR A 125 -16.64 -9.80 0.50
N GLN A 126 -17.77 -9.11 0.21
CA GLN A 126 -18.48 -9.25 -1.06
C GLN A 126 -17.71 -8.73 -2.27
N TRP A 127 -16.76 -7.80 -2.07
CA TRP A 127 -15.88 -7.35 -3.15
C TRP A 127 -15.14 -8.52 -3.84
N ARG A 128 -14.94 -9.61 -3.13
CA ARG A 128 -14.28 -10.82 -3.65
C ARG A 128 -15.12 -11.54 -4.71
N ASP A 129 -16.44 -11.36 -4.68
CA ASP A 129 -17.38 -11.93 -5.65
C ASP A 129 -17.68 -10.97 -6.82
N SER A 130 -17.04 -9.80 -6.82
CA SER A 130 -17.26 -8.76 -7.83
C SER A 130 -16.66 -9.09 -9.19
N GLU A 131 -17.14 -8.42 -10.24
CA GLU A 131 -16.66 -8.59 -11.60
C GLU A 131 -15.17 -8.27 -11.72
N ILE A 132 -14.68 -7.20 -11.09
CA ILE A 132 -13.25 -6.83 -11.10
C ILE A 132 -12.41 -7.93 -10.45
N ALA A 133 -12.86 -8.47 -9.33
CA ALA A 133 -12.11 -9.50 -8.61
C ALA A 133 -11.92 -10.78 -9.45
N HIS A 134 -12.88 -11.10 -10.31
CA HIS A 134 -12.85 -12.26 -11.18
C HIS A 134 -12.32 -12.00 -12.59
N SER A 135 -12.10 -10.74 -12.97
CA SER A 135 -11.59 -10.37 -14.31
C SER A 135 -10.07 -10.42 -14.43
N GLY A 136 -9.39 -11.30 -13.67
CA GLY A 136 -7.95 -11.39 -13.72
C GLY A 136 -7.35 -12.20 -12.58
N ASN A 137 -6.28 -11.68 -11.98
CA ASN A 137 -5.56 -12.37 -10.90
C ASN A 137 -5.64 -11.64 -9.54
N LEU A 138 -6.57 -10.70 -9.39
CA LEU A 138 -6.66 -9.86 -8.19
C LEU A 138 -6.77 -10.70 -6.91
N LEU A 139 -7.64 -11.69 -6.89
CA LEU A 139 -7.83 -12.54 -5.71
C LEU A 139 -6.56 -13.31 -5.33
N SER A 140 -5.93 -13.96 -6.31
CA SER A 140 -4.73 -14.76 -6.04
C SER A 140 -3.55 -13.91 -5.57
N VAL A 141 -3.40 -12.70 -6.12
CA VAL A 141 -2.35 -11.76 -5.69
C VAL A 141 -2.65 -11.21 -4.29
N TYR A 142 -3.91 -10.83 -4.04
CA TYR A 142 -4.34 -10.37 -2.72
C TYR A 142 -4.09 -11.43 -1.65
N ASP A 143 -4.56 -12.67 -1.90
CA ASP A 143 -4.43 -13.77 -0.95
C ASP A 143 -2.97 -14.13 -0.68
N ASN A 144 -2.10 -14.07 -1.68
CA ASN A 144 -0.67 -14.25 -1.48
C ASN A 144 -0.08 -13.18 -0.56
N VAL A 145 -0.37 -11.90 -0.82
CA VAL A 145 0.15 -10.78 -0.02
C VAL A 145 -0.30 -10.91 1.44
N VAL A 146 -1.59 -11.11 1.69
CA VAL A 146 -2.10 -11.17 3.07
C VAL A 146 -1.64 -12.43 3.80
N THR A 147 -1.45 -13.54 3.09
CA THR A 147 -0.91 -14.79 3.67
C THR A 147 0.54 -14.61 4.11
N GLU A 148 1.39 -14.02 3.27
CA GLU A 148 2.79 -13.76 3.62
C GLU A 148 2.90 -12.72 4.75
N PHE A 149 2.02 -11.71 4.74
CA PHE A 149 1.96 -10.72 5.80
C PHE A 149 1.54 -11.34 7.14
N ASP A 150 0.48 -12.17 7.16
CA ASP A 150 0.05 -12.87 8.38
C ASP A 150 1.12 -13.85 8.89
N ARG A 151 1.86 -14.51 7.98
CA ARG A 151 3.00 -15.35 8.36
C ARG A 151 4.09 -14.53 9.06
N LEU A 152 4.36 -13.32 8.55
CA LEU A 152 5.31 -12.41 9.17
C LEU A 152 4.81 -11.95 10.55
N LEU A 153 3.54 -11.55 10.69
CA LEU A 153 2.95 -11.15 11.97
C LEU A 153 2.96 -12.29 13.01
N ALA A 154 2.72 -13.52 12.55
CA ALA A 154 2.82 -14.71 13.40
C ALA A 154 4.23 -14.91 13.97
N SER A 155 5.28 -14.60 13.21
CA SER A 155 6.66 -14.67 13.69
C SER A 155 6.96 -13.65 14.81
N TYR A 156 6.13 -12.62 14.95
CA TYR A 156 6.15 -11.65 16.03
C TYR A 156 5.14 -11.94 17.15
N GLY A 157 4.47 -13.10 17.10
CA GLY A 157 3.55 -13.54 18.13
C GLY A 157 2.08 -13.15 17.94
N TYR A 158 1.70 -12.68 16.73
CA TYR A 158 0.31 -12.32 16.40
C TYR A 158 -0.20 -13.19 15.25
N VAL A 159 -0.95 -14.22 15.59
CA VAL A 159 -1.47 -15.22 14.65
C VAL A 159 -2.90 -14.88 14.25
N ARG A 160 -3.15 -14.73 12.94
CA ARG A 160 -4.50 -14.45 12.43
C ARG A 160 -5.50 -15.52 12.84
N ASP A 161 -6.67 -15.09 13.35
CA ASP A 161 -7.78 -15.94 13.76
C ASP A 161 -9.12 -15.27 13.37
N GLY A 162 -9.62 -15.61 12.21
CA GLY A 162 -10.75 -14.92 11.60
C GLY A 162 -10.45 -13.43 11.34
N GLU A 163 -11.20 -12.54 11.97
CA GLU A 163 -11.03 -11.08 11.87
C GLU A 163 -10.14 -10.50 12.97
N LEU A 164 -9.68 -11.33 13.91
CA LEU A 164 -8.85 -10.99 15.05
C LEU A 164 -7.46 -11.60 14.92
N TYR A 165 -6.62 -11.32 15.90
CA TYR A 165 -5.32 -11.96 16.06
C TYR A 165 -5.22 -12.59 17.44
N ARG A 166 -4.84 -13.87 17.47
CA ARG A 166 -4.48 -14.56 18.70
C ARG A 166 -3.07 -14.15 19.09
N VAL A 167 -2.89 -13.72 20.33
CA VAL A 167 -1.61 -13.26 20.87
C VAL A 167 -0.89 -14.41 21.53
N GLU A 168 0.20 -14.87 20.93
CA GLU A 168 1.12 -15.85 21.51
C GLU A 168 2.21 -15.18 22.33
N GLN A 169 2.65 -14.00 21.89
CA GLN A 169 3.67 -13.22 22.58
C GLN A 169 3.43 -11.73 22.35
N SER A 170 2.98 -11.03 23.39
CA SER A 170 2.86 -9.56 23.37
C SER A 170 4.23 -8.89 23.28
N ASN A 171 4.32 -7.83 22.47
CA ASN A 171 5.53 -7.01 22.36
C ASN A 171 5.21 -5.55 22.05
N ARG A 172 6.23 -4.68 22.09
CA ARG A 172 6.15 -3.25 21.73
C ARG A 172 7.15 -2.90 20.62
N ASP A 173 7.55 -3.88 19.84
CA ASP A 173 8.52 -3.71 18.76
C ASP A 173 7.97 -2.79 17.67
N ASN A 174 8.84 -1.97 17.10
CA ASN A 174 8.55 -1.19 15.89
C ASN A 174 9.09 -1.96 14.68
N ILE A 175 8.20 -2.31 13.78
CA ILE A 175 8.50 -3.01 12.53
C ILE A 175 8.22 -2.05 11.38
N VAL A 176 9.22 -1.80 10.54
CA VAL A 176 9.16 -0.79 9.48
C VAL A 176 9.15 -1.46 8.11
N PHE A 177 8.23 -1.00 7.25
CA PHE A 177 8.09 -1.45 5.87
C PHE A 177 8.27 -0.27 4.91
N PHE A 178 9.16 -0.42 3.93
CA PHE A 178 9.26 0.50 2.79
C PHE A 178 8.60 -0.14 1.59
N CYS A 179 7.50 0.45 1.12
CA CYS A 179 6.68 -0.15 0.08
C CYS A 179 5.99 0.92 -0.80
N HIS A 180 4.75 0.66 -1.22
CA HIS A 180 4.05 1.38 -2.27
C HIS A 180 2.60 1.63 -1.89
N PHE A 181 1.93 2.57 -2.58
CA PHE A 181 0.55 2.98 -2.31
C PHE A 181 -0.45 1.82 -2.39
N GLY A 182 -0.49 1.12 -3.54
CA GLY A 182 -1.51 0.07 -3.75
C GLY A 182 -1.33 -1.09 -2.79
N LEU A 183 -0.08 -1.44 -2.47
CA LEU A 183 0.23 -2.47 -1.49
C LEU A 183 -0.12 -2.03 -0.06
N GLU A 184 0.21 -0.81 0.32
CA GLU A 184 -0.15 -0.26 1.65
C GLU A 184 -1.66 -0.34 1.87
N CYS A 185 -2.46 0.02 0.87
CA CYS A 185 -3.91 -0.13 0.92
C CYS A 185 -4.35 -1.58 1.15
N VAL A 186 -3.68 -2.57 0.54
CA VAL A 186 -3.96 -3.99 0.77
C VAL A 186 -3.65 -4.40 2.20
N LEU A 187 -2.47 -4.03 2.73
CA LEU A 187 -2.08 -4.36 4.11
C LEU A 187 -3.03 -3.73 5.12
N LEU A 188 -3.37 -2.45 4.93
CA LEU A 188 -4.31 -1.74 5.79
C LEU A 188 -5.71 -2.34 5.71
N SER A 189 -6.20 -2.68 4.50
CA SER A 189 -7.52 -3.30 4.33
C SER A 189 -7.65 -4.60 5.10
N HIS A 190 -6.59 -5.43 5.07
CA HIS A 190 -6.54 -6.69 5.79
C HIS A 190 -6.52 -6.50 7.32
N LEU A 191 -5.69 -5.59 7.83
CA LEU A 191 -5.60 -5.28 9.26
C LEU A 191 -6.89 -4.67 9.81
N MET A 192 -7.58 -3.85 9.02
CA MET A 192 -8.79 -3.12 9.42
C MET A 192 -10.09 -3.86 9.09
N ASN A 193 -10.02 -5.02 8.44
CA ASN A 193 -11.16 -5.82 7.99
C ASN A 193 -12.12 -5.01 7.10
N VAL A 194 -11.59 -4.26 6.15
CA VAL A 194 -12.36 -3.49 5.16
C VAL A 194 -11.98 -3.90 3.74
N SER A 195 -12.82 -3.55 2.77
CA SER A 195 -12.48 -3.77 1.37
C SER A 195 -11.28 -2.92 0.95
N PRO A 196 -10.31 -3.46 0.17
CA PRO A 196 -9.21 -2.66 -0.37
C PRO A 196 -9.70 -1.54 -1.31
N PHE A 197 -10.85 -1.71 -1.96
CA PHE A 197 -11.45 -0.67 -2.81
C PHE A 197 -11.82 0.59 -2.04
N ILE A 198 -12.13 0.50 -0.74
CA ILE A 198 -12.34 1.68 0.10
C ILE A 198 -11.05 2.50 0.15
N LEU A 199 -9.93 1.86 0.52
CA LEU A 199 -8.66 2.57 0.71
C LEU A 199 -8.09 3.07 -0.61
N TRP A 200 -8.11 2.28 -1.67
CA TRP A 200 -7.64 2.70 -2.98
C TRP A 200 -8.35 3.95 -3.52
N HIS A 201 -9.65 4.17 -3.16
CA HIS A 201 -10.44 5.27 -3.70
C HIS A 201 -10.72 6.41 -2.72
N THR A 202 -10.35 6.26 -1.45
CA THR A 202 -10.65 7.27 -0.42
C THR A 202 -9.42 7.75 0.33
N THR A 203 -8.23 7.22 0.02
CA THR A 203 -6.97 7.67 0.60
C THR A 203 -5.99 8.11 -0.48
N ALA A 204 -5.09 9.00 -0.09
CA ALA A 204 -3.93 9.40 -0.89
C ALA A 204 -2.72 9.48 0.05
N PHE A 205 -1.78 8.56 -0.13
CA PHE A 205 -0.55 8.54 0.67
C PHE A 205 0.56 9.23 -0.12
N ALA A 206 1.05 10.36 0.37
CA ALA A 206 2.14 11.10 -0.28
C ALA A 206 3.45 10.29 -0.32
N PRO A 207 4.37 10.53 -1.27
CA PRO A 207 5.71 10.01 -1.21
C PRO A 207 6.35 10.25 0.16
N THR A 208 7.10 9.29 0.67
CA THR A 208 7.67 9.22 2.01
C THR A 208 6.70 9.32 3.18
N SER A 209 5.39 9.38 2.94
CA SER A 209 4.41 9.37 4.04
C SER A 209 4.51 8.13 4.90
N VAL A 210 4.13 8.29 6.15
CA VAL A 210 4.26 7.27 7.21
C VAL A 210 2.90 6.94 7.79
N SER A 211 2.47 5.70 7.65
CA SER A 211 1.31 5.18 8.38
C SER A 211 1.75 4.36 9.57
N THR A 212 1.10 4.58 10.71
CA THR A 212 1.45 3.90 11.97
C THR A 212 0.24 3.17 12.51
N ILE A 213 0.40 1.86 12.73
CA ILE A 213 -0.65 0.96 13.19
C ILE A 213 -0.16 0.29 14.48
N HIS A 214 -1.01 0.26 15.50
CA HIS A 214 -0.70 -0.35 16.80
C HIS A 214 -1.57 -1.57 17.05
N THR A 215 -1.01 -2.60 17.69
CA THR A 215 -1.82 -3.65 18.30
C THR A 215 -2.55 -3.12 19.52
N GLU A 216 -3.81 -3.48 19.66
CA GLU A 216 -4.59 -3.25 20.86
C GLU A 216 -5.02 -4.60 21.45
N GLU A 217 -4.61 -4.87 22.69
CA GLU A 217 -4.90 -6.08 23.46
C GLU A 217 -5.79 -5.71 24.65
N ARG A 218 -7.11 -5.67 24.43
CA ARG A 218 -8.10 -5.41 25.51
C ARG A 218 -8.53 -6.67 26.24
N GLU A 219 -8.39 -7.81 25.58
CA GLU A 219 -8.71 -9.12 26.11
C GLU A 219 -7.45 -9.98 26.12
N GLN A 220 -7.32 -10.82 27.13
CA GLN A 220 -6.17 -11.69 27.23
C GLN A 220 -6.12 -12.66 26.04
N GLY A 221 -4.99 -12.66 25.33
CA GLY A 221 -4.76 -13.54 24.20
C GLY A 221 -5.39 -13.08 22.87
N THR A 222 -6.01 -11.89 22.84
CA THR A 222 -6.67 -11.37 21.64
C THR A 222 -6.17 -9.96 21.31
N ALA A 223 -5.87 -9.71 20.04
CA ALA A 223 -5.48 -8.39 19.54
C ALA A 223 -6.26 -7.97 18.30
N ILE A 224 -6.41 -6.67 18.14
CA ILE A 224 -6.75 -6.01 16.87
C ILE A 224 -5.67 -5.01 16.50
N PHE A 225 -5.67 -4.54 15.25
CA PHE A 225 -4.79 -3.47 14.80
C PHE A 225 -5.56 -2.17 14.64
N ARG A 226 -4.99 -1.06 15.16
CA ARG A 226 -5.56 0.28 15.06
C ARG A 226 -4.62 1.22 14.36
N ALA A 227 -5.09 1.86 13.30
CA ALA A 227 -4.36 2.95 12.66
C ALA A 227 -4.39 4.19 13.55
N ALA A 228 -3.22 4.63 14.01
CA ALA A 228 -3.05 5.87 14.75
C ALA A 228 -2.83 7.05 13.80
N HIS A 229 -2.08 6.82 12.72
CA HIS A 229 -1.83 7.78 11.65
C HIS A 229 -1.86 7.07 10.31
N LEU A 230 -2.42 7.72 9.32
CA LEU A 230 -2.42 7.29 7.92
C LEU A 230 -1.83 8.42 7.07
N GLY A 231 -0.75 8.12 6.34
CA GLY A 231 -0.16 9.06 5.40
C GLY A 231 0.46 10.31 6.04
N ASP A 232 1.01 10.22 7.25
CA ASP A 232 1.61 11.35 7.96
C ASP A 232 2.89 11.85 7.27
N ILE A 233 2.89 13.13 6.89
CA ILE A 233 4.00 13.86 6.25
C ILE A 233 4.63 14.92 7.16
N SER A 234 4.46 14.81 8.48
CA SER A 234 4.94 15.82 9.43
C SER A 234 6.44 16.12 9.32
N HIS A 235 7.25 15.15 8.87
CA HIS A 235 8.68 15.34 8.60
C HIS A 235 8.93 16.30 7.44
N LEU A 236 8.16 16.22 6.35
CA LEU A 236 8.24 17.15 5.22
C LEU A 236 7.79 18.54 5.65
N THR A 237 6.65 18.65 6.32
CA THR A 237 6.11 19.90 6.85
C THR A 237 7.10 20.59 7.79
N ALA A 238 7.73 19.82 8.70
CA ALA A 238 8.74 20.37 9.62
C ALA A 238 10.01 20.83 8.91
N ALA A 239 10.33 20.27 7.75
CA ALA A 239 11.44 20.71 6.88
C ALA A 239 11.05 21.87 5.93
N GLY A 240 9.80 22.32 5.97
CA GLY A 240 9.30 23.36 5.06
C GLY A 240 9.15 22.88 3.61
N MET A 241 9.00 21.56 3.41
CA MET A 241 8.85 20.95 2.10
C MET A 241 7.37 20.66 1.82
N GLU A 242 6.96 20.92 0.58
CA GLU A 242 5.69 20.43 0.05
C GLU A 242 5.87 18.97 -0.40
N PRO A 243 4.89 18.09 -0.16
CA PRO A 243 4.93 16.74 -0.67
C PRO A 243 4.85 16.75 -2.20
N SER A 244 5.52 15.79 -2.83
CA SER A 244 5.45 15.59 -4.27
C SER A 244 4.00 15.37 -4.74
N PHE A 245 3.72 15.84 -5.98
CA PHE A 245 2.39 15.69 -6.58
C PHE A 245 2.03 14.22 -6.90
N SER A 246 3.00 13.34 -7.10
CA SER A 246 2.81 11.91 -7.47
C SER A 246 1.83 11.13 -6.59
N ALA A 247 1.29 11.73 -5.55
CA ALA A 247 0.36 11.09 -4.63
C ALA A 247 -1.03 11.69 -4.62
N ARG A 248 -1.22 12.86 -5.23
CA ARG A 248 -2.48 13.60 -5.03
C ARG A 248 -3.61 13.14 -5.93
N PHE A 249 -3.32 12.34 -6.96
CA PHE A 249 -4.28 12.01 -8.01
C PHE A 249 -4.82 13.30 -8.70
N CYS A 250 -5.84 13.17 -9.55
CA CYS A 250 -6.42 14.29 -10.25
C CYS A 250 -7.33 15.10 -9.30
N GLU A 251 -6.94 16.33 -8.94
CA GLU A 251 -7.74 17.22 -8.09
C GLU A 251 -8.87 17.92 -8.88
N THR A 252 -8.63 18.25 -10.15
CA THR A 252 -9.62 18.88 -11.02
C THR A 252 -9.64 18.23 -12.40
N TYR A 253 -10.82 18.11 -13.00
CA TYR A 253 -10.99 17.40 -14.29
C TYR A 253 -10.24 18.06 -15.44
N ASP A 254 -10.16 19.36 -15.45
CA ASP A 254 -9.59 20.19 -16.55
C ASP A 254 -8.08 20.34 -16.49
N THR A 255 -7.44 19.89 -15.40
CA THR A 255 -5.97 19.94 -15.29
C THR A 255 -5.35 18.63 -15.77
N ALA A 256 -4.93 18.60 -17.04
CA ALA A 256 -4.33 17.41 -17.64
C ALA A 256 -2.97 17.01 -17.02
N GLU A 257 -2.24 18.00 -16.48
CA GLU A 257 -0.94 17.79 -15.85
C GLU A 257 -1.03 17.02 -14.50
N GLN A 258 -2.24 16.91 -13.95
CA GLN A 258 -2.52 16.24 -12.67
C GLN A 258 -3.15 14.87 -12.85
N ARG A 259 -3.18 14.34 -14.06
CA ARG A 259 -3.70 13.00 -14.34
C ARG A 259 -2.54 12.01 -14.45
N HIS A 260 -2.67 10.93 -13.75
CA HIS A 260 -1.74 9.81 -13.81
C HIS A 260 -2.14 8.82 -14.90
#